data_d3d32395062afbd1edad47b5309be362
#
_entry.id   d3d32395062afbd1edad47b5309be362
#
_cell.length_a   1.000
_cell.length_b   1.000
_cell.length_c   1.000
_cell.angle_alpha   90.00
_cell.angle_beta   90.00
_cell.angle_gamma   90.00
#
_symmetry.space_group_name_H-M   'P 1'
#
loop_
_entity.id
_entity.type
_entity.pdbx_description
1 polymer ?
#
loop_
_entity_poly.entity_id
_entity_poly.type
_entity_poly.pdbx_seq_one_letter_code
_entity_poly.pdbx_strand_id
1 'polypeptide(L)'
;MYIFFMFGKKQKTISKSINFKGTGLHLGNKVNIILEPADANTGIIFKRIDLKNNNEIKANYTNVSSAKLCTKIENDHGVSVSTIEHLMAALYICNVDNLVVKIDGGEVPIMDGSSIEFVEKIKEIGLRTLEKNRQFIKINKRVELKLDDKSISIEPSTDSFKVAFTLSYENNPLIKSQTNCIDFKNKNLENIYSARTFCLYEDIEKVKSLGLAKGGNLDNAVVIKGDKVLNKX
;
A
#
# COMPACT_ATOMS: atom_id res chain seq x y z
N MET A 1 -1.18 10.60 22.32
CA MET A 1 -1.44 10.95 20.92
C MET A 1 -2.60 11.94 20.86
N TYR A 2 -2.38 13.14 20.31
CA TYR A 2 -3.45 14.14 20.18
C TYR A 2 -3.89 14.20 18.72
N ILE A 3 -5.19 14.10 18.50
CA ILE A 3 -5.78 14.30 17.17
C ILE A 3 -5.99 15.80 17.01
N PHE A 4 -5.39 16.38 15.99
CA PHE A 4 -5.48 17.83 15.72
C PHE A 4 -6.37 18.06 14.50
N PHE A 5 -7.32 18.96 14.64
CA PHE A 5 -8.11 19.43 13.51
C PHE A 5 -7.38 20.62 12.88
N MET A 6 -6.74 20.43 11.73
CA MET A 6 -6.29 21.57 10.92
C MET A 6 -7.52 22.18 10.24
N PHE A 7 -7.85 23.38 10.66
CA PHE A 7 -8.96 24.11 10.04
C PHE A 7 -8.76 24.22 8.53
N GLY A 8 -9.75 23.82 7.75
CA GLY A 8 -9.83 24.08 6.33
C GLY A 8 -9.54 22.91 5.39
N LYS A 9 -8.97 21.78 5.86
CA LYS A 9 -8.77 20.62 4.96
C LYS A 9 -9.94 19.64 5.11
N LYS A 10 -10.71 19.48 4.05
CA LYS A 10 -11.87 18.58 4.02
C LYS A 10 -11.45 17.17 3.63
N GLN A 11 -12.20 16.18 4.12
CA GLN A 11 -12.07 14.79 3.69
C GLN A 11 -12.49 14.66 2.23
N LYS A 12 -11.97 13.63 1.57
CA LYS A 12 -12.25 13.39 0.15
C LYS A 12 -12.54 11.91 -0.09
N THR A 13 -13.30 11.67 -1.16
CA THR A 13 -13.52 10.36 -1.73
C THR A 13 -13.38 10.46 -3.24
N ILE A 14 -13.38 9.34 -3.96
CA ILE A 14 -13.36 9.34 -5.43
C ILE A 14 -14.71 9.81 -5.96
N SER A 15 -14.71 10.40 -7.17
CA SER A 15 -15.95 10.98 -7.75
C SER A 15 -16.93 9.91 -8.22
N LYS A 16 -16.44 8.78 -8.71
CA LYS A 16 -17.25 7.64 -9.18
C LYS A 16 -16.45 6.34 -9.03
N SER A 17 -17.13 5.21 -9.17
CA SER A 17 -16.52 3.89 -8.98
C SER A 17 -15.50 3.56 -10.08
N ILE A 18 -14.49 2.78 -9.69
CA ILE A 18 -13.42 2.28 -10.59
C ILE A 18 -13.29 0.77 -10.41
N ASN A 19 -13.12 0.06 -11.52
CA ASN A 19 -12.87 -1.39 -11.51
C ASN A 19 -11.42 -1.67 -11.91
N PHE A 20 -10.79 -2.63 -11.21
CA PHE A 20 -9.51 -3.21 -11.59
C PHE A 20 -9.63 -4.73 -11.60
N LYS A 21 -8.95 -5.35 -12.56
CA LYS A 21 -8.83 -6.81 -12.67
C LYS A 21 -7.37 -7.18 -12.77
N GLY A 22 -6.97 -8.19 -12.05
CA GLY A 22 -5.58 -8.62 -12.10
C GLY A 22 -5.37 -9.94 -11.40
N THR A 23 -4.13 -10.19 -10.98
CA THR A 23 -3.73 -11.41 -10.30
C THR A 23 -3.08 -11.06 -8.97
N GLY A 24 -3.39 -11.79 -7.92
CA GLY A 24 -2.70 -11.66 -6.64
C GLY A 24 -1.26 -12.15 -6.74
N LEU A 25 -0.32 -11.40 -6.20
CA LEU A 25 1.11 -11.76 -6.26
C LEU A 25 1.40 -13.07 -5.53
N HIS A 26 0.85 -13.22 -4.34
CA HIS A 26 1.16 -14.37 -3.47
C HIS A 26 0.23 -15.55 -3.70
N LEU A 27 -1.09 -15.31 -3.78
CA LEU A 27 -2.06 -16.38 -3.97
C LEU A 27 -2.15 -16.85 -5.43
N GLY A 28 -1.82 -15.99 -6.39
CA GLY A 28 -1.86 -16.32 -7.81
C GLY A 28 -3.25 -16.38 -8.43
N ASN A 29 -4.28 -16.08 -7.66
CA ASN A 29 -5.66 -16.13 -8.14
C ASN A 29 -6.02 -14.86 -8.92
N LYS A 30 -6.88 -15.01 -9.93
CA LYS A 30 -7.50 -13.85 -10.58
C LYS A 30 -8.42 -13.17 -9.56
N VAL A 31 -8.42 -11.86 -9.55
CA VAL A 31 -9.19 -11.08 -8.58
C VAL A 31 -9.68 -9.79 -9.25
N ASN A 32 -10.89 -9.39 -8.86
CA ASN A 32 -11.48 -8.11 -9.27
C ASN A 32 -11.67 -7.26 -8.02
N ILE A 33 -11.34 -5.98 -8.14
CA ILE A 33 -11.68 -5.00 -7.10
C ILE A 33 -12.51 -3.87 -7.71
N ILE A 34 -13.45 -3.37 -6.91
CA ILE A 34 -14.25 -2.19 -7.24
C ILE A 34 -14.00 -1.17 -6.12
N LEU A 35 -13.45 -0.04 -6.48
CA LEU A 35 -13.32 1.10 -5.57
C LEU A 35 -14.61 1.91 -5.64
N GLU A 36 -15.29 2.09 -4.52
CA GLU A 36 -16.54 2.85 -4.48
C GLU A 36 -16.40 4.09 -3.58
N PRO A 37 -16.98 5.22 -4.00
CA PRO A 37 -17.03 6.40 -3.12
C PRO A 37 -17.69 6.06 -1.79
N ALA A 38 -17.22 6.70 -0.71
CA ALA A 38 -17.80 6.48 0.61
C ALA A 38 -18.03 7.83 1.31
N ASP A 39 -18.92 7.81 2.30
CA ASP A 39 -19.29 9.00 3.07
C ASP A 39 -18.16 9.41 4.01
N ALA A 40 -18.23 10.62 4.50
CA ALA A 40 -17.26 11.16 5.45
C ALA A 40 -17.19 10.28 6.71
N ASN A 41 -15.99 10.13 7.24
CA ASN A 41 -15.68 9.32 8.42
C ASN A 41 -15.77 7.80 8.22
N THR A 42 -15.94 7.35 6.98
CA THR A 42 -15.89 5.91 6.68
C THR A 42 -14.47 5.35 6.83
N GLY A 43 -13.46 6.13 6.41
CA GLY A 43 -12.10 5.62 6.25
C GLY A 43 -12.00 4.70 5.05
N ILE A 44 -11.00 3.83 5.04
CA ILE A 44 -10.82 2.84 3.97
C ILE A 44 -11.30 1.49 4.49
N ILE A 45 -12.31 0.92 3.83
CA ILE A 45 -12.90 -0.37 4.20
C ILE A 45 -12.73 -1.35 3.05
N PHE A 46 -12.17 -2.52 3.32
CA PHE A 46 -12.15 -3.64 2.38
C PHE A 46 -13.39 -4.51 2.64
N LYS A 47 -14.11 -4.86 1.58
CA LYS A 47 -15.31 -5.69 1.65
C LYS A 47 -15.17 -6.91 0.75
N ARG A 48 -15.06 -8.09 1.36
CA ARG A 48 -14.94 -9.40 0.67
C ARG A 48 -16.31 -9.79 0.12
N ILE A 49 -16.55 -9.51 -1.16
CA ILE A 49 -17.85 -9.76 -1.80
C ILE A 49 -18.07 -11.23 -2.19
N ASP A 50 -17.03 -12.04 -2.09
CA ASP A 50 -17.10 -13.49 -2.22
C ASP A 50 -17.59 -14.18 -0.94
N LEU A 51 -17.72 -13.43 0.16
CA LEU A 51 -18.18 -13.92 1.45
C LEU A 51 -19.53 -13.26 1.82
N LYS A 52 -20.40 -14.01 2.48
CA LYS A 52 -21.74 -13.52 2.82
C LYS A 52 -21.78 -12.70 4.11
N ASN A 53 -21.01 -13.10 5.12
CA ASN A 53 -21.10 -12.51 6.46
C ASN A 53 -19.74 -12.03 6.95
N ASN A 54 -19.75 -11.05 7.86
CA ASN A 54 -18.55 -10.55 8.56
C ASN A 54 -17.43 -10.15 7.59
N ASN A 55 -17.81 -9.67 6.43
CA ASN A 55 -16.94 -9.55 5.27
C ASN A 55 -16.25 -8.18 5.11
N GLU A 56 -16.35 -7.31 6.13
CA GLU A 56 -15.75 -5.98 6.09
C GLU A 56 -14.53 -5.91 7.02
N ILE A 57 -13.45 -5.31 6.54
CA ILE A 57 -12.21 -5.10 7.28
C ILE A 57 -11.81 -3.63 7.14
N LYS A 58 -11.70 -2.91 8.24
CA LYS A 58 -11.18 -1.53 8.22
C LYS A 58 -9.67 -1.57 8.03
N ALA A 59 -9.17 -0.77 7.07
CA ALA A 59 -7.73 -0.65 6.82
C ALA A 59 -7.11 0.32 7.83
N ASN A 60 -6.90 -0.18 9.04
CA ASN A 60 -6.20 0.55 10.08
C ASN A 60 -5.11 -0.35 10.71
N TYR A 61 -4.20 0.29 11.45
CA TYR A 61 -3.03 -0.43 11.98
C TYR A 61 -3.41 -1.53 12.99
N THR A 62 -4.54 -1.40 13.69
CA THR A 62 -4.97 -2.39 14.68
C THR A 62 -5.43 -3.71 14.02
N ASN A 63 -5.78 -3.65 12.74
CA ASN A 63 -6.23 -4.82 11.98
C ASN A 63 -5.10 -5.49 11.18
N VAL A 64 -3.86 -4.99 11.28
CA VAL A 64 -2.72 -5.65 10.61
C VAL A 64 -2.43 -6.97 11.33
N SER A 65 -2.66 -8.08 10.66
CA SER A 65 -2.43 -9.43 11.22
C SER A 65 -1.10 -10.03 10.79
N SER A 66 -0.51 -9.52 9.72
CA SER A 66 0.82 -9.97 9.25
C SER A 66 1.46 -8.89 8.38
N ALA A 67 2.79 -8.81 8.48
CA ALA A 67 3.63 -7.99 7.58
C ALA A 67 4.72 -8.86 6.93
N LYS A 68 4.48 -10.16 6.80
CA LYS A 68 5.44 -11.09 6.20
C LYS A 68 5.30 -11.06 4.67
N LEU A 69 6.25 -10.39 4.01
CA LEU A 69 6.34 -10.18 2.55
C LEU A 69 5.20 -9.34 1.94
N CYS A 70 4.16 -9.02 2.70
CA CYS A 70 3.08 -8.12 2.28
C CYS A 70 2.32 -7.66 3.53
N THR A 71 1.53 -6.61 3.39
CA THR A 71 0.65 -6.15 4.47
C THR A 71 -0.68 -6.87 4.36
N LYS A 72 -1.03 -7.63 5.41
CA LYS A 72 -2.31 -8.34 5.53
C LYS A 72 -3.11 -7.71 6.66
N ILE A 73 -4.38 -7.41 6.38
CA ILE A 73 -5.34 -6.97 7.39
C ILE A 73 -6.41 -8.05 7.60
N GLU A 74 -6.93 -8.12 8.83
CA GLU A 74 -7.88 -9.16 9.22
C GLU A 74 -8.84 -8.59 10.26
N ASN A 75 -10.10 -8.99 10.20
CA ASN A 75 -11.08 -8.61 11.21
C ASN A 75 -11.19 -9.67 12.31
N ASP A 76 -12.02 -9.40 13.33
CA ASP A 76 -12.18 -10.27 14.51
C ASP A 76 -12.80 -11.65 14.18
N HIS A 77 -13.29 -11.81 12.96
CA HIS A 77 -13.88 -13.09 12.48
C HIS A 77 -12.92 -13.89 11.58
N GLY A 78 -11.66 -13.44 11.47
CA GLY A 78 -10.66 -14.12 10.66
C GLY A 78 -10.76 -13.84 9.15
N VAL A 79 -11.62 -12.92 8.74
CA VAL A 79 -11.73 -12.53 7.34
C VAL A 79 -10.60 -11.56 7.03
N SER A 80 -9.86 -11.80 5.95
CA SER A 80 -8.64 -11.04 5.67
C SER A 80 -8.48 -10.66 4.20
N VAL A 81 -7.65 -9.63 3.98
CA VAL A 81 -7.17 -9.20 2.65
C VAL A 81 -5.69 -8.89 2.78
N SER A 82 -4.90 -9.38 1.83
CA SER A 82 -3.44 -9.18 1.81
C SER A 82 -2.99 -8.30 0.64
N THR A 83 -1.71 -7.91 0.68
CA THR A 83 -1.04 -7.11 -0.37
C THR A 83 -1.77 -5.78 -0.60
N ILE A 84 -2.15 -5.12 0.49
CA ILE A 84 -2.90 -3.86 0.40
C ILE A 84 -1.99 -2.64 0.18
N GLU A 85 -0.67 -2.78 0.38
CA GLU A 85 0.29 -1.67 0.45
C GLU A 85 0.32 -0.79 -0.80
N HIS A 86 0.24 -1.38 -2.00
CA HIS A 86 0.31 -0.63 -3.27
C HIS A 86 -0.94 0.24 -3.46
N LEU A 87 -2.11 -0.33 -3.18
CA LEU A 87 -3.37 0.41 -3.24
C LEU A 87 -3.42 1.49 -2.14
N MET A 88 -3.02 1.16 -0.91
CA MET A 88 -3.02 2.14 0.19
C MET A 88 -2.07 3.31 -0.10
N ALA A 89 -0.90 3.05 -0.72
CA ALA A 89 0.01 4.10 -1.17
C ALA A 89 -0.66 5.02 -2.20
N ALA A 90 -1.34 4.43 -3.18
CA ALA A 90 -2.07 5.21 -4.20
C ALA A 90 -3.15 6.10 -3.58
N LEU A 91 -3.94 5.53 -2.66
CA LEU A 91 -5.00 6.28 -1.96
C LEU A 91 -4.41 7.45 -1.16
N TYR A 92 -3.30 7.22 -0.46
CA TYR A 92 -2.63 8.28 0.29
C TYR A 92 -2.10 9.38 -0.63
N ILE A 93 -1.38 9.01 -1.69
CA ILE A 93 -0.82 9.95 -2.68
C ILE A 93 -1.93 10.80 -3.33
N CYS A 94 -3.06 10.16 -3.63
CA CYS A 94 -4.21 10.85 -4.23
C CYS A 94 -5.10 11.60 -3.23
N ASN A 95 -4.78 11.52 -1.93
CA ASN A 95 -5.57 12.19 -0.87
C ASN A 95 -7.01 11.65 -0.75
N VAL A 96 -7.19 10.35 -0.90
CA VAL A 96 -8.49 9.69 -0.69
C VAL A 96 -8.58 9.30 0.78
N ASP A 97 -9.57 9.84 1.48
CA ASP A 97 -9.77 9.58 2.91
C ASP A 97 -10.84 8.50 3.17
N ASN A 98 -11.81 8.38 2.27
CA ASN A 98 -12.98 7.52 2.49
C ASN A 98 -13.24 6.70 1.22
N LEU A 99 -13.33 5.38 1.37
CA LEU A 99 -13.47 4.48 0.22
C LEU A 99 -13.94 3.11 0.69
N VAL A 100 -14.80 2.46 -0.10
CA VAL A 100 -15.07 1.04 0.06
C VAL A 100 -14.37 0.31 -1.09
N VAL A 101 -13.50 -0.64 -0.74
CA VAL A 101 -12.82 -1.52 -1.71
C VAL A 101 -13.54 -2.87 -1.68
N LYS A 102 -14.42 -3.10 -2.64
CA LYS A 102 -15.05 -4.41 -2.83
C LYS A 102 -14.06 -5.32 -3.55
N ILE A 103 -13.88 -6.52 -3.02
CA ILE A 103 -12.90 -7.48 -3.55
C ILE A 103 -13.50 -8.88 -3.54
N ASP A 104 -13.33 -9.61 -4.66
CA ASP A 104 -13.86 -10.97 -4.80
C ASP A 104 -12.84 -12.06 -4.44
N GLY A 105 -11.81 -11.72 -3.69
CA GLY A 105 -10.78 -12.65 -3.26
C GLY A 105 -9.99 -12.15 -2.06
N GLY A 106 -9.01 -12.91 -1.62
CA GLY A 106 -8.22 -12.64 -0.41
C GLY A 106 -6.98 -11.77 -0.61
N GLU A 107 -6.73 -11.28 -1.83
CA GLU A 107 -5.52 -10.51 -2.11
C GLU A 107 -5.79 -9.44 -3.16
N VAL A 108 -5.29 -8.22 -2.92
CA VAL A 108 -5.38 -7.10 -3.89
C VAL A 108 -4.54 -7.46 -5.13
N PRO A 109 -5.02 -7.18 -6.36
CA PRO A 109 -4.23 -7.48 -7.55
C PRO A 109 -2.95 -6.64 -7.58
N ILE A 110 -1.84 -7.29 -7.95
CA ILE A 110 -0.51 -6.64 -7.93
C ILE A 110 -0.29 -5.70 -9.10
N MET A 111 -1.11 -5.78 -10.13
CA MET A 111 -0.99 -5.00 -11.37
C MET A 111 0.41 -5.19 -11.99
N ASP A 112 1.12 -4.11 -12.28
CA ASP A 112 2.50 -4.16 -12.81
C ASP A 112 3.58 -4.23 -11.71
N GLY A 113 3.16 -4.31 -10.44
CA GLY A 113 4.06 -4.32 -9.30
C GLY A 113 4.32 -2.94 -8.70
N SER A 114 3.67 -1.91 -9.19
CA SER A 114 3.75 -0.53 -8.69
C SER A 114 2.37 -0.04 -8.25
N SER A 115 2.26 1.25 -7.94
CA SER A 115 0.97 1.89 -7.62
C SER A 115 0.42 2.70 -8.80
N ILE A 116 1.11 2.72 -9.94
CA ILE A 116 0.84 3.66 -11.03
C ILE A 116 -0.58 3.54 -11.59
N GLU A 117 -1.04 2.32 -11.85
CA GLU A 117 -2.38 2.13 -12.43
C GLU A 117 -3.48 2.64 -11.51
N PHE A 118 -3.32 2.41 -10.19
CA PHE A 118 -4.27 2.91 -9.20
C PHE A 118 -4.27 4.44 -9.17
N VAL A 119 -3.08 5.06 -9.14
CA VAL A 119 -2.92 6.52 -9.08
C VAL A 119 -3.53 7.16 -10.33
N GLU A 120 -3.20 6.66 -11.51
CA GLU A 120 -3.67 7.23 -12.78
C GLU A 120 -5.19 7.17 -12.89
N LYS A 121 -5.79 6.03 -12.55
CA LYS A 121 -7.25 5.88 -12.59
C LYS A 121 -7.96 6.80 -11.60
N ILE A 122 -7.41 6.94 -10.39
CA ILE A 122 -7.99 7.85 -9.39
C ILE A 122 -7.87 9.31 -9.87
N LYS A 123 -6.74 9.70 -10.45
CA LYS A 123 -6.55 11.04 -11.02
C LYS A 123 -7.50 11.30 -12.17
N GLU A 124 -7.70 10.32 -13.06
CA GLU A 124 -8.58 10.41 -14.22
C GLU A 124 -10.03 10.72 -13.82
N ILE A 125 -10.55 10.01 -12.82
CA ILE A 125 -11.95 10.20 -12.41
C ILE A 125 -12.13 11.39 -11.46
N GLY A 126 -11.06 11.83 -10.80
CA GLY A 126 -11.08 12.94 -9.86
C GLY A 126 -11.67 12.59 -8.50
N LEU A 127 -11.69 13.59 -7.64
CA LEU A 127 -12.14 13.45 -6.24
C LEU A 127 -13.35 14.34 -5.97
N ARG A 128 -14.15 13.90 -5.01
CA ARG A 128 -15.27 14.66 -4.45
C ARG A 128 -14.90 15.04 -3.01
N THR A 129 -15.06 16.33 -2.70
CA THR A 129 -14.83 16.86 -1.36
C THR A 129 -16.08 16.59 -0.49
N LEU A 130 -15.84 16.14 0.73
CA LEU A 130 -16.89 15.81 1.71
C LEU A 130 -17.01 16.90 2.77
N GLU A 131 -18.09 16.87 3.56
CA GLU A 131 -18.39 17.94 4.51
C GLU A 131 -17.50 17.96 5.75
N LYS A 132 -16.99 16.83 6.18
CA LYS A 132 -16.21 16.73 7.42
C LYS A 132 -14.75 17.13 7.21
N ASN A 133 -14.15 17.66 8.25
CA ASN A 133 -12.72 18.01 8.23
C ASN A 133 -11.86 16.76 8.35
N ARG A 134 -10.71 16.79 7.69
CA ARG A 134 -9.70 15.73 7.81
C ARG A 134 -9.10 15.74 9.21
N GLN A 135 -8.86 14.57 9.76
CA GLN A 135 -8.17 14.39 11.03
C GLN A 135 -6.67 14.15 10.77
N PHE A 136 -5.83 14.74 11.61
CA PHE A 136 -4.39 14.61 11.51
C PHE A 136 -3.83 14.10 12.84
N ILE A 137 -2.82 13.25 12.75
CA ILE A 137 -2.05 12.83 13.91
C ILE A 137 -0.83 13.75 13.99
N LYS A 138 -0.68 14.46 15.12
CA LYS A 138 0.47 15.30 15.37
C LYS A 138 1.48 14.54 16.23
N ILE A 139 2.70 14.46 15.75
CA ILE A 139 3.80 13.84 16.48
C ILE A 139 4.46 14.93 17.33
N ASN A 140 4.51 14.71 18.64
CA ASN A 140 5.03 15.70 19.60
C ASN A 140 6.43 15.37 20.11
N LYS A 141 6.85 14.11 19.99
CA LYS A 141 8.19 13.69 20.39
C LYS A 141 8.68 12.55 19.49
N ARG A 142 9.99 12.38 19.44
CA ARG A 142 10.61 11.26 18.73
C ARG A 142 10.23 9.95 19.44
N VAL A 143 9.84 8.96 18.65
CA VAL A 143 9.64 7.58 19.10
C VAL A 143 10.45 6.68 18.17
N GLU A 144 11.13 5.70 18.72
CA GLU A 144 11.94 4.75 17.94
C GLU A 144 11.67 3.33 18.43
N LEU A 145 11.59 2.42 17.48
CA LEU A 145 11.48 0.98 17.75
C LEU A 145 12.58 0.28 16.98
N LYS A 146 13.29 -0.61 17.67
CA LYS A 146 14.34 -1.45 17.07
C LYS A 146 13.98 -2.92 17.29
N LEU A 147 14.16 -3.71 16.26
CA LEU A 147 13.95 -5.16 16.31
C LEU A 147 14.99 -5.81 15.43
N ASP A 148 15.91 -6.51 16.06
CA ASP A 148 17.05 -7.15 15.39
C ASP A 148 17.84 -6.12 14.55
N ASP A 149 17.95 -6.36 13.24
CA ASP A 149 18.66 -5.50 12.28
C ASP A 149 17.78 -4.38 11.69
N LYS A 150 16.55 -4.25 12.21
CA LYS A 150 15.58 -3.28 11.66
C LYS A 150 15.25 -2.20 12.68
N SER A 151 15.00 -1.02 12.20
CA SER A 151 14.54 0.07 13.05
C SER A 151 13.52 0.95 12.30
N ILE A 152 12.63 1.54 13.08
CA ILE A 152 11.71 2.55 12.59
C ILE A 152 11.64 3.67 13.63
N SER A 153 11.64 4.91 13.16
CA SER A 153 11.44 6.06 14.05
C SER A 153 10.48 7.05 13.44
N ILE A 154 9.79 7.78 14.31
CA ILE A 154 8.93 8.88 13.92
C ILE A 154 9.26 10.07 14.79
N GLU A 155 9.34 11.27 14.21
CA GLU A 155 9.69 12.48 14.94
C GLU A 155 8.86 13.68 14.46
N PRO A 156 8.77 14.75 15.27
CA PRO A 156 8.05 15.95 14.86
C PRO A 156 8.66 16.56 13.60
N SER A 157 7.78 17.06 12.73
CA SER A 157 8.16 17.86 11.57
C SER A 157 7.36 19.15 11.58
N THR A 158 7.97 20.24 11.14
CA THR A 158 7.35 21.57 11.16
C THR A 158 6.58 21.88 9.89
N ASP A 159 6.88 21.22 8.78
CA ASP A 159 6.40 21.67 7.47
C ASP A 159 5.71 20.60 6.63
N SER A 160 6.10 19.34 6.73
CA SER A 160 5.55 18.30 5.86
C SER A 160 5.72 16.90 6.46
N PHE A 161 4.99 15.96 5.92
CA PHE A 161 5.20 14.53 6.17
C PHE A 161 6.31 14.05 5.24
N LYS A 162 7.38 13.54 5.83
CA LYS A 162 8.55 13.01 5.11
C LYS A 162 8.78 11.56 5.52
N VAL A 163 9.21 10.75 4.58
CA VAL A 163 9.60 9.35 4.83
C VAL A 163 11.01 9.15 4.27
N ALA A 164 11.94 8.77 5.13
CA ALA A 164 13.26 8.30 4.72
C ALA A 164 13.28 6.78 4.89
N PHE A 165 13.57 6.07 3.82
CA PHE A 165 13.59 4.61 3.81
C PHE A 165 14.95 4.12 3.34
N THR A 166 15.62 3.31 4.18
CA THR A 166 16.92 2.72 3.84
C THR A 166 16.76 1.21 3.65
N LEU A 167 17.21 0.73 2.50
CA LEU A 167 17.40 -0.70 2.23
C LEU A 167 18.87 -1.03 2.42
N SER A 168 19.18 -2.16 3.04
CA SER A 168 20.55 -2.66 3.14
C SER A 168 20.61 -4.10 2.63
N TYR A 169 21.23 -4.28 1.48
CA TYR A 169 21.52 -5.56 0.84
C TYR A 169 23.02 -5.58 0.52
N GLU A 170 23.83 -5.52 1.59
CA GLU A 170 25.29 -5.32 1.45
C GLU A 170 25.96 -6.39 0.60
N ASN A 171 25.43 -7.60 0.60
CA ASN A 171 25.97 -8.73 -0.16
C ASN A 171 25.47 -8.77 -1.61
N ASN A 172 24.58 -7.86 -2.02
CA ASN A 172 24.12 -7.80 -3.40
C ASN A 172 24.81 -6.64 -4.13
N PRO A 173 25.57 -6.92 -5.21
CA PRO A 173 26.37 -5.89 -5.87
C PRO A 173 25.56 -4.79 -6.57
N LEU A 174 24.31 -5.07 -6.91
CA LEU A 174 23.43 -4.08 -7.56
C LEU A 174 22.68 -3.21 -6.56
N ILE A 175 22.09 -3.82 -5.54
CA ILE A 175 21.21 -3.10 -4.59
C ILE A 175 22.05 -2.33 -3.56
N LYS A 176 23.02 -3.01 -2.94
CA LYS A 176 23.89 -2.44 -1.89
C LYS A 176 23.08 -1.86 -0.74
N SER A 177 23.53 -0.76 -0.17
CA SER A 177 22.79 0.04 0.80
C SER A 177 22.38 1.34 0.13
N GLN A 178 21.10 1.68 0.18
CA GLN A 178 20.58 2.88 -0.44
C GLN A 178 19.45 3.49 0.37
N THR A 179 19.38 4.81 0.40
CA THR A 179 18.35 5.56 1.12
C THR A 179 17.59 6.45 0.14
N ASN A 180 16.29 6.43 0.23
CA ASN A 180 15.43 7.36 -0.48
C ASN A 180 14.64 8.20 0.51
N CYS A 181 14.54 9.50 0.29
CA CYS A 181 13.76 10.40 1.13
C CYS A 181 12.63 11.02 0.31
N ILE A 182 11.42 10.80 0.77
CA ILE A 182 10.19 11.26 0.11
C ILE A 182 9.60 12.39 0.95
N ASP A 183 9.35 13.54 0.32
CA ASP A 183 8.61 14.63 0.95
C ASP A 183 7.22 14.72 0.28
N PHE A 184 6.18 14.41 1.04
CA PHE A 184 4.80 14.39 0.54
C PHE A 184 4.21 15.79 0.29
N LYS A 185 4.98 16.85 0.55
CA LYS A 185 4.65 18.21 0.10
C LYS A 185 4.87 18.36 -1.41
N ASN A 186 5.76 17.57 -1.99
CA ASN A 186 6.03 17.59 -3.42
C ASN A 186 4.81 17.16 -4.22
N LYS A 187 4.54 17.87 -5.28
CA LYS A 187 3.40 17.57 -6.16
C LYS A 187 3.71 16.41 -7.11
N ASN A 188 4.99 16.24 -7.44
CA ASN A 188 5.40 15.15 -8.34
C ASN A 188 6.00 14.01 -7.51
N LEU A 189 5.23 12.95 -7.36
CA LEU A 189 5.61 11.72 -6.67
C LEU A 189 5.66 10.54 -7.66
N GLU A 190 5.81 10.84 -8.96
CA GLU A 190 5.79 9.82 -10.01
C GLU A 190 6.86 8.76 -9.79
N ASN A 191 8.08 9.17 -9.42
CA ASN A 191 9.16 8.23 -9.13
C ASN A 191 8.82 7.26 -7.99
N ILE A 192 7.88 7.64 -7.13
CA ILE A 192 7.49 6.81 -5.98
C ILE A 192 6.39 5.84 -6.40
N TYR A 193 5.30 6.36 -7.00
CA TYR A 193 4.18 5.49 -7.31
C TYR A 193 4.41 4.62 -8.56
N SER A 194 5.42 4.93 -9.37
CA SER A 194 5.84 4.07 -10.49
C SER A 194 6.91 3.04 -10.09
N ALA A 195 7.49 3.16 -8.87
CA ALA A 195 8.49 2.21 -8.40
C ALA A 195 7.84 0.85 -8.17
N ARG A 196 8.50 -0.20 -8.70
CA ARG A 196 7.96 -1.56 -8.69
C ARG A 196 8.55 -2.37 -7.55
N THR A 197 7.76 -3.31 -7.03
CA THR A 197 8.24 -4.31 -6.09
C THR A 197 9.33 -5.17 -6.75
N PHE A 198 10.25 -5.71 -5.93
CA PHE A 198 11.33 -6.54 -6.44
C PHE A 198 11.56 -7.77 -5.57
N CYS A 199 12.25 -8.74 -6.12
CA CYS A 199 12.75 -9.89 -5.37
C CYS A 199 14.12 -10.31 -5.90
N LEU A 200 14.88 -10.99 -5.05
CA LEU A 200 16.13 -11.63 -5.48
C LEU A 200 15.79 -13.00 -6.10
N TYR A 201 16.43 -13.29 -7.20
CA TYR A 201 16.25 -14.57 -7.91
C TYR A 201 16.50 -15.77 -6.97
N GLU A 202 17.49 -15.61 -6.11
CA GLU A 202 17.92 -16.66 -5.16
C GLU A 202 16.83 -16.97 -4.12
N ASP A 203 15.95 -16.01 -3.85
CA ASP A 203 14.88 -16.19 -2.85
C ASP A 203 13.60 -16.78 -3.45
N ILE A 204 13.47 -16.84 -4.78
CA ILE A 204 12.21 -17.24 -5.45
C ILE A 204 11.75 -18.64 -5.01
N GLU A 205 12.66 -19.62 -5.02
CA GLU A 205 12.31 -21.00 -4.64
C GLU A 205 11.90 -21.08 -3.16
N LYS A 206 12.57 -20.33 -2.29
CA LYS A 206 12.24 -20.27 -0.87
C LYS A 206 10.85 -19.65 -0.65
N VAL A 207 10.55 -18.54 -1.34
CA VAL A 207 9.26 -17.87 -1.24
C VAL A 207 8.15 -18.79 -1.77
N LYS A 208 8.39 -19.48 -2.88
CA LYS A 208 7.43 -20.44 -3.45
C LYS A 208 7.19 -21.64 -2.52
N SER A 209 8.24 -22.13 -1.85
CA SER A 209 8.08 -23.26 -0.90
C SER A 209 7.22 -22.88 0.31
N LEU A 210 7.09 -21.57 0.61
CA LEU A 210 6.20 -21.06 1.63
C LEU A 210 4.76 -20.87 1.11
N GLY A 211 4.49 -21.27 -0.15
CA GLY A 211 3.17 -21.12 -0.77
C GLY A 211 2.87 -19.71 -1.26
N LEU A 212 3.90 -18.86 -1.36
CA LEU A 212 3.78 -17.45 -1.75
C LEU A 212 4.32 -17.24 -3.18
N ALA A 213 4.12 -16.03 -3.71
CA ALA A 213 4.57 -15.58 -5.05
C ALA A 213 4.07 -16.49 -6.19
N LYS A 214 2.93 -17.13 -6.03
CA LYS A 214 2.35 -18.02 -7.07
C LYS A 214 1.96 -17.26 -8.35
N GLY A 215 1.63 -15.97 -8.22
CA GLY A 215 1.29 -15.10 -9.35
C GLY A 215 2.45 -14.23 -9.83
N GLY A 216 3.63 -14.35 -9.19
CA GLY A 216 4.80 -13.52 -9.53
C GLY A 216 5.41 -13.86 -10.88
N ASN A 217 5.71 -12.83 -11.67
CA ASN A 217 6.38 -12.95 -12.96
C ASN A 217 7.09 -11.64 -13.30
N LEU A 218 7.79 -11.58 -14.44
CA LEU A 218 8.57 -10.40 -14.83
C LEU A 218 7.72 -9.18 -15.20
N ASP A 219 6.41 -9.36 -15.44
CA ASP A 219 5.52 -8.24 -15.73
C ASP A 219 5.06 -7.53 -14.45
N ASN A 220 5.13 -8.21 -13.27
CA ASN A 220 4.61 -7.65 -12.02
C ASN A 220 5.62 -7.60 -10.87
N ALA A 221 6.88 -7.96 -11.12
CA ALA A 221 7.96 -7.82 -10.13
C ALA A 221 9.29 -7.65 -10.85
N VAL A 222 10.16 -6.83 -10.28
CA VAL A 222 11.55 -6.71 -10.75
C VAL A 222 12.34 -7.87 -10.13
N VAL A 223 13.00 -8.68 -10.98
CA VAL A 223 13.79 -9.83 -10.50
C VAL A 223 15.28 -9.51 -10.68
N ILE A 224 16.02 -9.58 -9.59
CA ILE A 224 17.44 -9.26 -9.55
C ILE A 224 18.23 -10.57 -9.36
N LYS A 225 19.18 -10.83 -10.25
CA LYS A 225 20.06 -12.02 -10.17
C LYS A 225 21.51 -11.54 -10.19
N GLY A 226 22.16 -11.63 -9.03
CA GLY A 226 23.52 -11.11 -8.89
C GLY A 226 23.57 -9.59 -9.14
N ASP A 227 24.26 -9.21 -10.21
CA ASP A 227 24.45 -7.81 -10.64
C ASP A 227 23.51 -7.38 -11.77
N LYS A 228 22.49 -8.18 -12.07
CA LYS A 228 21.62 -7.95 -13.25
C LYS A 228 20.16 -7.96 -12.89
N VAL A 229 19.39 -7.11 -13.59
CA VAL A 229 17.93 -7.14 -13.61
C VAL A 229 17.52 -8.07 -14.77
N LEU A 230 16.65 -9.03 -14.48
CA LEU A 230 16.19 -10.00 -15.50
C LEU A 230 15.07 -9.44 -16.38
N ASN A 231 14.34 -8.43 -15.93
CA ASN A 231 13.27 -7.81 -16.71
C ASN A 231 13.86 -7.08 -17.92
N LYS A 232 13.11 -7.07 -19.06
CA LYS A 232 13.50 -6.24 -20.22
C LYS A 232 13.21 -4.78 -19.94
N UNK A 233 14.10 -4.20 -20.30
CA UNK A 233 14.06 -2.85 -20.08
C UNK A 233 13.09 -2.04 -20.38
#